data_00b0a8c8709cf251a589c9007fb27b71
#
_entry.id   00b0a8c8709cf251a589c9007fb27b71
#
_cell.length_a   1.000
_cell.length_b   1.000
_cell.length_c   1.000
_cell.angle_alpha   90.00
_cell.angle_beta   90.00
_cell.angle_gamma   90.00
#
_symmetry.space_group_name_H-M   'P 1'
#
loop_
_entity.id
_entity.type
_entity.pdbx_description
1 polymer ?
#
loop_
_entity_poly.entity_id
_entity_poly.type
_entity_poly.pdbx_seq_one_letter_code
_entity_poly.pdbx_strand_id
1 'polypeptide(L)'
;MAKQVITMGLPYQPRIRALIEGEIGLDGYELRIKHDVSPGERHYLFTNGHFDVGETSAATFLRTREKGMRFLALPIFFERGPRQRNIFYCEGKLTHPGELKGKKIGCFRYGATAVVWARGFLLDAHNLKTTDMQWYVSGREVYIGRDLPVKVERLDPPTPFGQEKSHLSRLLSQGKLHAALVAGDSGYPGLFGGGVLPKTMGEYPGVKPLFDDTEEIIRYVQEKRIYPIIHLIALKEEAVEKYPDLPAKLLEAFKEAKKLSTKYLTAEQLAGYEREKEVLGEDPYAYVLGETEKRTMLALGRYQVEQGLLKETPPLESLFVRGTFD
;
A
#
# COMPACT_ATOMS: atom_id res chain seq x y z
N MET A 1 -20.55 -14.35 30.45
CA MET A 1 -20.71 -15.09 29.18
C MET A 1 -19.33 -15.36 28.61
N ALA A 2 -19.10 -16.46 27.91
CA ALA A 2 -17.81 -16.69 27.24
C ALA A 2 -17.59 -15.65 26.13
N LYS A 3 -16.37 -15.10 26.03
CA LYS A 3 -16.02 -14.15 24.99
C LYS A 3 -16.06 -14.81 23.60
N GLN A 4 -16.52 -14.06 22.61
CA GLN A 4 -16.46 -14.52 21.20
C GLN A 4 -15.02 -14.37 20.69
N VAL A 5 -14.52 -15.41 20.03
CA VAL A 5 -13.15 -15.38 19.47
C VAL A 5 -13.15 -14.76 18.09
N ILE A 6 -12.32 -13.75 17.88
CA ILE A 6 -12.07 -13.10 16.59
C ILE A 6 -10.62 -13.33 16.18
N THR A 7 -10.42 -13.93 15.02
CA THR A 7 -9.08 -14.18 14.47
C THR A 7 -8.63 -13.03 13.57
N MET A 8 -7.40 -12.54 13.78
CA MET A 8 -6.90 -11.38 13.07
C MET A 8 -5.49 -11.60 12.51
N GLY A 9 -5.26 -11.10 11.28
CA GLY A 9 -3.92 -11.04 10.68
C GLY A 9 -3.45 -9.59 10.56
N LEU A 10 -2.54 -9.13 11.44
CA LEU A 10 -2.09 -7.74 11.51
C LEU A 10 -0.57 -7.62 11.42
N PRO A 11 0.00 -6.52 10.88
CA PRO A 11 1.43 -6.25 10.95
C PRO A 11 1.82 -5.78 12.36
N TYR A 12 3.03 -6.09 12.81
CA TYR A 12 3.56 -5.53 14.05
C TYR A 12 4.14 -4.13 13.77
N GLN A 13 3.41 -3.09 14.17
CA GLN A 13 3.80 -1.70 13.90
C GLN A 13 3.25 -0.73 14.98
N PRO A 14 3.88 0.44 15.19
CA PRO A 14 3.58 1.33 16.32
C PRO A 14 2.10 1.69 16.52
N ARG A 15 1.36 2.02 15.43
CA ARG A 15 -0.03 2.51 15.54
C ARG A 15 -1.05 1.48 16.01
N ILE A 16 -0.70 0.20 15.96
CA ILE A 16 -1.60 -0.89 16.36
C ILE A 16 -0.95 -1.81 17.39
N ARG A 17 0.24 -1.46 17.87
CA ARG A 17 1.02 -2.27 18.79
C ARG A 17 0.29 -2.52 20.11
N ALA A 18 -0.35 -1.48 20.67
CA ALA A 18 -1.10 -1.62 21.92
C ALA A 18 -2.25 -2.65 21.81
N LEU A 19 -2.87 -2.77 20.63
CA LEU A 19 -3.88 -3.80 20.37
C LEU A 19 -3.25 -5.20 20.28
N ILE A 20 -2.08 -5.33 19.62
CA ILE A 20 -1.37 -6.60 19.48
C ILE A 20 -0.85 -7.11 20.81
N GLU A 21 -0.33 -6.22 21.66
CA GLU A 21 0.21 -6.55 22.99
C GLU A 21 -0.88 -6.70 24.07
N GLY A 22 -2.15 -6.51 23.70
CA GLY A 22 -3.28 -6.69 24.61
C GLY A 22 -3.47 -5.58 25.64
N GLU A 23 -2.84 -4.41 25.46
CA GLU A 23 -3.12 -3.21 26.27
C GLU A 23 -4.55 -2.70 26.01
N ILE A 24 -5.07 -2.98 24.83
CA ILE A 24 -6.43 -2.65 24.41
C ILE A 24 -7.14 -3.95 24.08
N GLY A 25 -8.28 -4.17 24.72
CA GLY A 25 -9.16 -5.28 24.42
C GLY A 25 -10.48 -4.81 23.78
N LEU A 26 -11.29 -5.76 23.34
CA LEU A 26 -12.67 -5.53 22.92
C LEU A 26 -13.63 -6.15 23.93
N ASP A 27 -14.58 -5.36 24.41
CA ASP A 27 -15.62 -5.87 25.30
C ASP A 27 -16.50 -6.91 24.59
N GLY A 28 -16.64 -8.09 25.20
CA GLY A 28 -17.36 -9.23 24.63
C GLY A 28 -16.51 -10.13 23.70
N TYR A 29 -15.29 -9.73 23.31
CA TYR A 29 -14.46 -10.46 22.37
C TYR A 29 -13.09 -10.85 22.93
N GLU A 30 -12.58 -12.00 22.47
CA GLU A 30 -11.18 -12.43 22.62
C GLU A 30 -10.50 -12.25 21.25
N LEU A 31 -9.47 -11.41 21.16
CA LEU A 31 -8.71 -11.21 19.93
C LEU A 31 -7.55 -12.19 19.86
N ARG A 32 -7.49 -13.00 18.80
CA ARG A 32 -6.35 -13.86 18.47
C ARG A 32 -5.62 -13.29 17.27
N ILE A 33 -4.55 -12.54 17.56
CA ILE A 33 -3.82 -11.76 16.56
C ILE A 33 -2.56 -12.50 16.12
N LYS A 34 -2.47 -12.83 14.83
CA LYS A 34 -1.25 -13.35 14.20
C LYS A 34 -0.50 -12.20 13.52
N HIS A 35 0.72 -11.92 13.96
CA HIS A 35 1.54 -10.80 13.48
C HIS A 35 2.95 -11.21 13.05
N ASP A 36 3.36 -12.44 13.31
CA ASP A 36 4.68 -13.03 13.12
C ASP A 36 4.93 -13.63 11.73
N VAL A 37 4.08 -13.28 10.77
CA VAL A 37 4.16 -13.76 9.38
C VAL A 37 4.44 -12.62 8.41
N SER A 38 5.01 -12.96 7.25
CA SER A 38 5.30 -11.98 6.20
C SER A 38 4.02 -11.29 5.67
N PRO A 39 4.11 -10.06 5.13
CA PRO A 39 2.96 -9.38 4.54
C PRO A 39 2.24 -10.22 3.47
N GLY A 40 3.01 -10.90 2.61
CA GLY A 40 2.45 -11.76 1.56
C GLY A 40 1.67 -12.96 2.13
N GLU A 41 2.18 -13.55 3.19
CA GLU A 41 1.53 -14.66 3.89
C GLU A 41 0.27 -14.19 4.63
N ARG A 42 0.30 -13.05 5.31
CA ARG A 42 -0.86 -12.44 5.98
C ARG A 42 -2.00 -12.19 4.99
N HIS A 43 -1.69 -11.57 3.85
CA HIS A 43 -2.69 -11.34 2.80
C HIS A 43 -3.24 -12.65 2.23
N TYR A 44 -2.40 -13.64 2.03
CA TYR A 44 -2.82 -14.97 1.57
C TYR A 44 -3.77 -15.62 2.57
N LEU A 45 -3.40 -15.67 3.85
CA LEU A 45 -4.22 -16.26 4.91
C LEU A 45 -5.57 -15.55 5.05
N PHE A 46 -5.59 -14.20 4.99
CA PHE A 46 -6.84 -13.44 5.05
C PHE A 46 -7.74 -13.74 3.84
N THR A 47 -7.22 -13.65 2.62
CA THR A 47 -8.01 -13.86 1.40
C THR A 47 -8.49 -15.30 1.24
N ASN A 48 -7.84 -16.26 1.89
CA ASN A 48 -8.27 -17.67 1.95
C ASN A 48 -9.08 -18.02 3.19
N GLY A 49 -9.52 -16.99 3.94
CA GLY A 49 -10.52 -17.17 4.98
C GLY A 49 -9.98 -17.68 6.34
N HIS A 50 -8.67 -17.65 6.57
CA HIS A 50 -8.09 -18.05 7.86
C HIS A 50 -8.25 -17.01 8.97
N PHE A 51 -8.60 -15.76 8.63
CA PHE A 51 -8.85 -14.69 9.59
C PHE A 51 -10.22 -14.06 9.34
N ASP A 52 -10.88 -13.64 10.42
CA ASP A 52 -12.13 -12.87 10.36
C ASP A 52 -11.86 -11.41 9.97
N VAL A 53 -10.71 -10.89 10.43
CA VAL A 53 -10.23 -9.52 10.21
C VAL A 53 -8.78 -9.58 9.71
N GLY A 54 -8.44 -8.80 8.71
CA GLY A 54 -7.07 -8.80 8.21
C GLY A 54 -6.63 -7.49 7.57
N GLU A 55 -5.32 -7.30 7.64
CA GLU A 55 -4.66 -6.35 6.78
C GLU A 55 -4.73 -6.82 5.34
N THR A 56 -5.04 -5.91 4.45
CA THR A 56 -4.95 -6.16 3.02
C THR A 56 -4.44 -4.96 2.25
N SER A 57 -3.79 -5.23 1.12
CA SER A 57 -3.31 -4.21 0.18
C SER A 57 -4.50 -3.57 -0.52
N ALA A 58 -4.61 -2.24 -0.52
CA ALA A 58 -5.78 -1.50 -1.02
C ALA A 58 -6.11 -1.83 -2.49
N ALA A 59 -5.11 -1.93 -3.37
CA ALA A 59 -5.36 -2.31 -4.76
C ALA A 59 -5.82 -3.77 -4.89
N THR A 60 -5.31 -4.69 -4.07
CA THR A 60 -5.78 -6.07 -4.04
C THR A 60 -7.21 -6.15 -3.52
N PHE A 61 -7.54 -5.39 -2.48
CA PHE A 61 -8.90 -5.33 -1.94
C PHE A 61 -9.93 -4.96 -3.01
N LEU A 62 -9.69 -3.89 -3.79
CA LEU A 62 -10.57 -3.51 -4.89
C LEU A 62 -10.77 -4.64 -5.90
N ARG A 63 -9.69 -5.33 -6.28
CA ARG A 63 -9.76 -6.46 -7.22
C ARG A 63 -10.46 -7.70 -6.65
N THR A 64 -10.35 -7.95 -5.36
CA THR A 64 -11.07 -9.07 -4.71
C THR A 64 -12.56 -8.79 -4.65
N ARG A 65 -12.96 -7.54 -4.42
CA ARG A 65 -14.37 -7.12 -4.47
C ARG A 65 -14.96 -7.28 -5.89
N GLU A 66 -14.24 -6.86 -6.93
CA GLU A 66 -14.66 -7.07 -8.33
C GLU A 66 -14.87 -8.57 -8.64
N LYS A 67 -14.08 -9.45 -8.02
CA LYS A 67 -14.21 -10.92 -8.16
C LYS A 67 -15.31 -11.54 -7.32
N GLY A 68 -16.13 -10.73 -6.65
CA GLY A 68 -17.24 -11.20 -5.81
C GLY A 68 -16.81 -11.76 -4.46
N MET A 69 -15.57 -11.54 -4.03
CA MET A 69 -15.16 -11.94 -2.67
C MET A 69 -15.84 -11.06 -1.63
N ARG A 70 -16.37 -11.73 -0.58
CA ARG A 70 -17.22 -11.10 0.45
C ARG A 70 -16.38 -10.53 1.60
N PHE A 71 -15.70 -9.41 1.32
CA PHE A 71 -14.95 -8.62 2.31
C PHE A 71 -15.44 -7.17 2.32
N LEU A 72 -15.50 -6.57 3.50
CA LEU A 72 -15.80 -5.15 3.71
C LEU A 72 -14.64 -4.47 4.45
N ALA A 73 -14.29 -3.27 4.06
CA ALA A 73 -13.25 -2.49 4.71
C ALA A 73 -13.79 -1.72 5.92
N LEU A 74 -12.92 -1.50 6.91
CA LEU A 74 -13.03 -0.39 7.85
C LEU A 74 -12.20 0.79 7.35
N PRO A 75 -12.54 2.02 7.70
CA PRO A 75 -11.75 3.21 7.34
C PRO A 75 -10.47 3.32 8.17
N ILE A 76 -9.76 2.21 8.34
CA ILE A 76 -8.51 2.10 9.08
C ILE A 76 -7.36 1.98 8.07
N PHE A 77 -6.76 3.12 7.75
CA PHE A 77 -5.70 3.26 6.76
C PHE A 77 -4.36 3.50 7.46
N PHE A 78 -3.80 2.47 8.06
CA PHE A 78 -2.61 2.58 8.91
C PHE A 78 -1.28 2.62 8.12
N GLU A 79 -1.29 2.33 6.81
CA GLU A 79 -0.14 2.50 5.93
C GLU A 79 -0.54 3.39 4.75
N ARG A 80 -0.01 4.63 4.76
CA ARG A 80 -0.25 5.66 3.75
C ARG A 80 1.06 6.35 3.39
N GLY A 81 1.07 7.03 2.25
CA GLY A 81 2.17 7.90 1.85
C GLY A 81 2.48 7.86 0.36
N PRO A 82 3.13 8.94 -0.13
CA PRO A 82 3.52 9.08 -1.54
C PRO A 82 4.44 7.94 -2.00
N ARG A 83 4.39 7.62 -3.29
CA ARG A 83 5.18 6.53 -3.89
C ARG A 83 6.13 6.99 -5.00
N GLN A 84 6.37 8.28 -5.12
CA GLN A 84 7.30 8.89 -6.08
C GLN A 84 8.73 8.37 -5.85
N ARG A 85 9.19 8.38 -4.59
CA ARG A 85 10.52 7.86 -4.20
C ARG A 85 10.70 6.34 -4.42
N ASN A 86 9.61 5.63 -4.70
CA ASN A 86 9.66 4.20 -5.01
C ASN A 86 9.96 3.90 -6.48
N ILE A 87 10.21 4.94 -7.28
CA ILE A 87 10.66 4.86 -8.67
C ILE A 87 12.17 5.08 -8.69
N PHE A 88 12.93 4.03 -8.95
CA PHE A 88 14.40 4.04 -8.94
C PHE A 88 14.95 4.04 -10.35
N TYR A 89 16.12 4.63 -10.52
CA TYR A 89 16.91 4.63 -11.76
C TYR A 89 18.39 4.56 -11.44
N CYS A 90 19.25 4.39 -12.46
CA CYS A 90 20.70 4.54 -12.31
C CYS A 90 21.11 5.93 -12.78
N GLU A 91 21.83 6.67 -11.95
CA GLU A 91 22.32 8.03 -12.23
C GLU A 91 23.06 8.10 -13.55
N GLY A 92 22.88 9.20 -14.29
CA GLY A 92 23.47 9.39 -15.62
C GLY A 92 22.80 8.60 -16.75
N LYS A 93 21.76 7.78 -16.45
CA LYS A 93 21.01 7.03 -17.47
C LYS A 93 19.71 7.71 -17.92
N LEU A 94 19.17 8.60 -17.10
CA LEU A 94 18.00 9.42 -17.39
C LEU A 94 18.27 10.83 -16.86
N THR A 95 17.78 11.85 -17.56
CA THR A 95 17.86 13.25 -17.15
C THR A 95 16.51 13.81 -16.71
N HIS A 96 15.42 13.25 -17.25
CA HIS A 96 14.06 13.61 -16.84
C HIS A 96 13.08 12.44 -17.04
N PRO A 97 11.92 12.44 -16.36
CA PRO A 97 10.95 11.33 -16.39
C PRO A 97 10.42 11.00 -17.77
N GLY A 98 10.27 11.98 -18.67
CA GLY A 98 9.75 11.77 -20.02
C GLY A 98 10.59 10.80 -20.88
N GLU A 99 11.86 10.61 -20.53
CA GLU A 99 12.75 9.65 -21.18
C GLU A 99 12.38 8.19 -20.91
N LEU A 100 11.44 7.93 -19.96
CA LEU A 100 10.93 6.58 -19.72
C LEU A 100 10.09 6.01 -20.89
N LYS A 101 9.64 6.84 -21.84
CA LYS A 101 8.93 6.35 -23.03
C LYS A 101 9.78 5.35 -23.82
N GLY A 102 9.19 4.21 -24.13
CA GLY A 102 9.84 3.11 -24.86
C GLY A 102 10.83 2.29 -24.03
N LYS A 103 11.06 2.65 -22.74
CA LYS A 103 12.09 2.04 -21.90
C LYS A 103 11.60 0.79 -21.17
N LYS A 104 12.57 -0.04 -20.75
CA LYS A 104 12.34 -1.24 -19.94
C LYS A 104 12.22 -0.85 -18.47
N ILE A 105 11.07 -1.13 -17.90
CA ILE A 105 10.75 -0.82 -16.50
C ILE A 105 10.56 -2.13 -15.73
N GLY A 106 11.34 -2.30 -14.67
CA GLY A 106 11.21 -3.41 -13.75
C GLY A 106 10.20 -3.10 -12.64
N CYS A 107 9.48 -4.10 -12.15
CA CYS A 107 8.75 -3.99 -10.90
C CYS A 107 8.74 -5.33 -10.17
N PHE A 108 8.55 -5.30 -8.84
CA PHE A 108 8.53 -6.56 -8.10
C PHE A 108 7.24 -7.35 -8.33
N ARG A 109 6.10 -6.69 -8.52
CA ARG A 109 4.80 -7.24 -8.95
C ARG A 109 4.02 -6.16 -9.69
N TYR A 110 3.47 -6.48 -10.84
CA TYR A 110 2.73 -5.53 -11.66
C TYR A 110 1.49 -4.97 -10.94
N GLY A 111 0.73 -5.83 -10.25
CA GLY A 111 -0.49 -5.43 -9.54
C GLY A 111 -0.30 -4.95 -8.10
N ALA A 112 0.93 -4.72 -7.61
CA ALA A 112 1.14 -4.26 -6.25
C ALA A 112 0.69 -2.80 -6.06
N THR A 113 0.07 -2.49 -4.91
CA THR A 113 -0.49 -1.15 -4.64
C THR A 113 0.52 -0.04 -4.82
N ALA A 114 1.75 -0.20 -4.31
CA ALA A 114 2.81 0.80 -4.47
C ALA A 114 3.18 1.04 -5.94
N VAL A 115 3.17 -0.02 -6.76
CA VAL A 115 3.47 0.05 -8.19
C VAL A 115 2.31 0.68 -8.96
N VAL A 116 1.05 0.39 -8.57
CA VAL A 116 -0.14 1.05 -9.12
C VAL A 116 -0.09 2.55 -8.87
N TRP A 117 0.20 2.97 -7.64
CA TRP A 117 0.34 4.38 -7.27
C TRP A 117 1.48 5.08 -8.01
N ALA A 118 2.65 4.44 -8.10
CA ALA A 118 3.80 5.01 -8.82
C ALA A 118 3.47 5.23 -10.31
N ARG A 119 2.78 4.28 -10.97
CA ARG A 119 2.32 4.47 -12.36
C ARG A 119 1.26 5.55 -12.49
N GLY A 120 0.32 5.64 -11.52
CA GLY A 120 -0.67 6.71 -11.48
C GLY A 120 -0.02 8.09 -11.34
N PHE A 121 1.02 8.22 -10.52
CA PHE A 121 1.81 9.43 -10.43
C PHE A 121 2.50 9.78 -11.77
N LEU A 122 3.14 8.80 -12.42
CA LEU A 122 3.78 9.03 -13.72
C LEU A 122 2.76 9.50 -14.78
N LEU A 123 1.54 8.99 -14.74
CA LEU A 123 0.48 9.44 -15.62
C LEU A 123 0.04 10.86 -15.29
N ASP A 124 -0.33 11.15 -14.05
CA ASP A 124 -0.96 12.41 -13.65
C ASP A 124 0.01 13.61 -13.62
N ALA A 125 1.29 13.37 -13.32
CA ALA A 125 2.30 14.43 -13.24
C ALA A 125 3.13 14.58 -14.53
N HIS A 126 3.33 13.49 -15.28
CA HIS A 126 4.26 13.47 -16.40
C HIS A 126 3.62 13.00 -17.73
N ASN A 127 2.30 12.75 -17.74
CA ASN A 127 1.57 12.22 -18.90
C ASN A 127 2.21 10.96 -19.51
N LEU A 128 2.78 10.10 -18.64
CA LEU A 128 3.38 8.82 -19.01
C LEU A 128 2.37 7.70 -18.78
N LYS A 129 1.79 7.22 -19.85
CA LYS A 129 0.85 6.09 -19.81
C LYS A 129 1.59 4.78 -19.58
N THR A 130 0.93 3.81 -18.95
CA THR A 130 1.47 2.46 -18.78
C THR A 130 1.88 1.83 -20.12
N THR A 131 1.15 2.14 -21.19
CA THR A 131 1.40 1.69 -22.57
C THR A 131 2.65 2.32 -23.22
N ASP A 132 3.20 3.37 -22.64
CA ASP A 132 4.40 4.01 -23.16
C ASP A 132 5.69 3.27 -22.80
N MET A 133 5.63 2.22 -21.97
CA MET A 133 6.78 1.53 -21.40
C MET A 133 6.71 0.02 -21.57
N GLN A 134 7.85 -0.68 -21.46
CA GLN A 134 7.96 -2.13 -21.48
C GLN A 134 8.08 -2.66 -20.04
N TRP A 135 7.23 -3.62 -19.65
CA TRP A 135 7.10 -4.04 -18.25
C TRP A 135 7.70 -5.42 -17.99
N TYR A 136 8.57 -5.47 -16.99
CA TYR A 136 9.24 -6.67 -16.50
C TYR A 136 9.02 -6.87 -15.01
N VAL A 137 8.76 -8.10 -14.59
CA VAL A 137 8.49 -8.44 -13.19
C VAL A 137 9.57 -9.34 -12.61
N SER A 138 9.98 -9.02 -11.38
CA SER A 138 10.97 -9.80 -10.64
C SER A 138 10.34 -10.83 -9.70
N GLY A 139 9.13 -10.60 -9.21
CA GLY A 139 8.44 -11.48 -8.27
C GLY A 139 7.45 -12.43 -8.93
N ARG A 140 6.74 -13.19 -8.08
CA ARG A 140 5.59 -13.98 -8.52
C ARG A 140 4.53 -13.05 -9.08
N GLU A 141 4.09 -13.33 -10.30
CA GLU A 141 3.15 -12.48 -11.01
C GLU A 141 2.03 -13.29 -11.67
N VAL A 142 0.79 -12.85 -11.46
CA VAL A 142 -0.42 -13.48 -12.02
C VAL A 142 -0.89 -12.84 -13.32
N TYR A 143 -0.25 -11.72 -13.71
CA TYR A 143 -0.63 -10.95 -14.91
C TYR A 143 0.16 -11.33 -16.15
N ILE A 144 1.16 -12.22 -16.04
CA ILE A 144 1.87 -12.76 -17.20
C ILE A 144 0.88 -13.55 -18.07
N GLY A 145 0.81 -13.23 -19.34
CA GLY A 145 -0.12 -13.86 -20.28
C GLY A 145 -1.60 -13.48 -20.10
N ARG A 146 -1.89 -12.46 -19.26
CA ARG A 146 -3.23 -11.88 -19.15
C ARG A 146 -3.47 -10.86 -20.24
N ASP A 147 -4.75 -10.67 -20.55
CA ASP A 147 -5.21 -9.61 -21.43
C ASP A 147 -5.13 -8.26 -20.69
N LEU A 148 -4.03 -7.56 -20.89
CA LEU A 148 -3.73 -6.25 -20.35
C LEU A 148 -3.42 -5.30 -21.49
N PRO A 149 -3.53 -3.97 -21.30
CA PRO A 149 -3.14 -2.99 -22.31
C PRO A 149 -1.63 -3.01 -22.63
N VAL A 150 -0.86 -3.76 -21.84
CA VAL A 150 0.59 -3.94 -21.97
C VAL A 150 1.00 -5.39 -21.79
N LYS A 151 2.06 -5.80 -22.46
CA LYS A 151 2.71 -7.09 -22.20
C LYS A 151 3.54 -6.99 -20.91
N VAL A 152 3.29 -7.91 -19.99
CA VAL A 152 4.08 -8.07 -18.75
C VAL A 152 4.92 -9.33 -18.88
N GLU A 153 6.24 -9.19 -18.79
CA GLU A 153 7.20 -10.28 -18.97
C GLU A 153 7.98 -10.56 -17.67
N ARG A 154 8.51 -11.77 -17.54
CA ARG A 154 9.48 -12.07 -16.47
C ARG A 154 10.82 -11.48 -16.81
N LEU A 155 11.57 -11.11 -15.79
CA LEU A 155 12.99 -10.80 -15.95
C LEU A 155 13.75 -12.06 -16.40
N ASP A 156 14.74 -11.86 -17.27
CA ASP A 156 15.70 -12.85 -17.67
C ASP A 156 17.13 -12.36 -17.32
N PRO A 157 17.89 -13.09 -16.51
CA PRO A 157 17.58 -14.34 -15.85
C PRO A 157 16.48 -14.19 -14.78
N PRO A 158 15.79 -15.30 -14.40
CA PRO A 158 14.78 -15.28 -13.35
C PRO A 158 15.32 -14.78 -12.01
N THR A 159 14.49 -14.07 -11.26
CA THR A 159 14.87 -13.55 -9.96
C THR A 159 14.89 -14.68 -8.91
N PRO A 160 15.96 -14.83 -8.14
CA PRO A 160 15.96 -15.73 -6.99
C PRO A 160 14.90 -15.30 -5.95
N PHE A 161 14.31 -16.27 -5.29
CA PHE A 161 13.29 -16.03 -4.27
C PHE A 161 13.83 -15.14 -3.13
N GLY A 162 13.07 -14.12 -2.74
CA GLY A 162 13.45 -13.16 -1.69
C GLY A 162 14.47 -12.12 -2.11
N GLN A 163 14.95 -12.13 -3.37
CA GLN A 163 15.94 -11.20 -3.88
C GLN A 163 15.38 -10.21 -4.93
N GLU A 164 14.08 -10.00 -4.95
CA GLU A 164 13.41 -9.24 -5.99
C GLU A 164 13.94 -7.80 -6.12
N LYS A 165 14.12 -7.12 -4.99
CA LYS A 165 14.62 -5.73 -4.97
C LYS A 165 16.10 -5.65 -5.31
N SER A 166 16.91 -6.52 -4.72
CA SER A 166 18.37 -6.60 -4.99
C SER A 166 18.63 -6.94 -6.47
N HIS A 167 17.82 -7.85 -7.06
CA HIS A 167 17.93 -8.17 -8.48
C HIS A 167 17.58 -6.97 -9.36
N LEU A 168 16.48 -6.23 -9.05
CA LEU A 168 16.10 -5.01 -9.78
C LEU A 168 17.21 -3.95 -9.69
N SER A 169 17.76 -3.72 -8.50
CA SER A 169 18.87 -2.79 -8.28
C SER A 169 20.11 -3.14 -9.13
N ARG A 170 20.48 -4.42 -9.15
CA ARG A 170 21.57 -4.92 -9.98
C ARG A 170 21.34 -4.69 -11.48
N LEU A 171 20.12 -4.96 -11.95
CA LEU A 171 19.78 -4.77 -13.37
C LEU A 171 19.77 -3.29 -13.78
N LEU A 172 19.38 -2.39 -12.86
CA LEU A 172 19.50 -0.94 -13.04
C LEU A 172 20.97 -0.52 -13.19
N SER A 173 21.86 -0.94 -12.27
CA SER A 173 23.28 -0.61 -12.31
C SER A 173 23.97 -1.13 -13.58
N GLN A 174 23.52 -2.27 -14.10
CA GLN A 174 23.99 -2.85 -15.35
C GLN A 174 23.39 -2.20 -16.62
N GLY A 175 22.43 -1.27 -16.48
CA GLY A 175 21.73 -0.67 -17.61
C GLY A 175 20.77 -1.61 -18.36
N LYS A 176 20.45 -2.78 -17.80
CA LYS A 176 19.50 -3.74 -18.37
C LYS A 176 18.04 -3.29 -18.17
N LEU A 177 17.78 -2.54 -17.12
CA LEU A 177 16.56 -1.79 -16.85
C LEU A 177 16.89 -0.29 -16.81
N HIS A 178 15.90 0.54 -17.15
CA HIS A 178 16.05 2.00 -17.13
C HIS A 178 15.44 2.60 -15.86
N ALA A 179 14.36 2.00 -15.36
CA ALA A 179 13.79 2.30 -14.06
C ALA A 179 13.22 1.03 -13.39
N ALA A 180 12.99 1.11 -12.08
CA ALA A 180 12.33 0.06 -11.32
C ALA A 180 11.34 0.65 -10.32
N LEU A 181 10.15 0.05 -10.25
CA LEU A 181 9.09 0.42 -9.32
C LEU A 181 8.98 -0.65 -8.23
N VAL A 182 9.19 -0.26 -6.97
CA VAL A 182 9.24 -1.19 -5.85
C VAL A 182 8.33 -0.76 -4.71
N ALA A 183 7.94 -1.70 -3.84
CA ALA A 183 7.39 -1.35 -2.54
C ALA A 183 8.51 -0.92 -1.60
N GLY A 184 8.19 -0.05 -0.65
CA GLY A 184 9.08 0.25 0.48
C GLY A 184 9.39 -1.00 1.31
N ASP A 185 10.39 -0.92 2.16
CA ASP A 185 10.57 -1.90 3.23
C ASP A 185 9.52 -1.65 4.32
N SER A 186 9.19 -2.68 5.10
CA SER A 186 8.30 -2.52 6.25
C SER A 186 8.91 -1.52 7.23
N GLY A 187 8.20 -0.47 7.55
CA GLY A 187 8.65 0.61 8.42
C GLY A 187 7.51 1.57 8.70
N TYR A 188 7.84 2.76 9.16
CA TYR A 188 6.90 3.86 9.31
C TYR A 188 6.82 4.62 7.98
N PRO A 189 5.87 4.27 7.08
CA PRO A 189 5.71 5.02 5.85
C PRO A 189 5.05 6.36 6.17
N GLY A 190 5.34 7.33 5.38
CA GLY A 190 4.78 8.66 5.48
C GLY A 190 5.55 9.60 4.58
N LEU A 191 5.13 10.84 4.52
CA LEU A 191 5.79 11.88 3.73
C LEU A 191 7.22 12.12 4.23
N PHE A 192 7.40 12.09 5.56
CA PHE A 192 8.67 12.31 6.25
C PHE A 192 9.20 11.07 6.98
N GLY A 193 8.51 9.93 6.86
CA GLY A 193 8.94 8.69 7.47
C GLY A 193 10.22 8.16 6.79
N GLY A 194 11.34 8.27 7.47
CA GLY A 194 12.66 7.94 6.94
C GLY A 194 12.94 6.45 6.73
N GLY A 195 11.92 5.58 6.69
CA GLY A 195 12.10 4.15 6.61
C GLY A 195 11.62 3.48 5.34
N VAL A 196 11.25 4.25 4.33
CA VAL A 196 10.44 3.72 3.23
C VAL A 196 11.27 3.29 2.02
N LEU A 197 12.46 3.84 1.86
CA LEU A 197 13.32 3.43 0.75
C LEU A 197 13.90 2.04 1.03
N PRO A 198 13.70 1.07 0.13
CA PRO A 198 14.31 -0.25 0.29
C PRO A 198 15.82 -0.11 0.34
N LYS A 199 16.44 -0.47 1.47
CA LYS A 199 17.90 -0.42 1.63
C LYS A 199 18.60 -1.17 0.50
N THR A 200 18.04 -2.29 0.08
CA THR A 200 18.54 -3.12 -1.01
C THR A 200 18.55 -2.44 -2.37
N MET A 201 17.75 -1.38 -2.57
CA MET A 201 17.81 -0.62 -3.84
C MET A 201 19.03 0.28 -3.93
N GLY A 202 19.59 0.72 -2.80
CA GLY A 202 20.81 1.54 -2.75
C GLY A 202 22.10 0.74 -2.61
N GLU A 203 22.07 -0.60 -2.67
CA GLU A 203 23.27 -1.45 -2.56
C GLU A 203 24.23 -1.31 -3.74
N TYR A 204 23.73 -0.90 -4.90
CA TYR A 204 24.53 -0.72 -6.10
C TYR A 204 24.81 0.75 -6.38
N PRO A 205 26.07 1.11 -6.70
CA PRO A 205 26.45 2.50 -6.98
C PRO A 205 25.58 3.15 -8.05
N GLY A 206 25.16 4.37 -7.81
CA GLY A 206 24.36 5.16 -8.75
C GLY A 206 22.86 4.83 -8.77
N VAL A 207 22.39 3.77 -8.10
CA VAL A 207 20.96 3.48 -8.01
C VAL A 207 20.32 4.35 -6.92
N LYS A 208 19.38 5.20 -7.34
CA LYS A 208 18.72 6.16 -6.45
C LYS A 208 17.27 6.43 -6.89
N PRO A 209 16.43 7.04 -6.04
CA PRO A 209 15.10 7.50 -6.45
C PRO A 209 15.19 8.49 -7.62
N LEU A 210 14.25 8.38 -8.56
CA LEU A 210 14.12 9.32 -9.68
C LEU A 210 13.46 10.64 -9.23
N PHE A 211 12.59 10.56 -8.22
CA PHE A 211 11.89 11.69 -7.62
C PHE A 211 12.23 11.72 -6.13
N ASP A 212 13.12 12.60 -5.73
CA ASP A 212 13.59 12.72 -4.33
C ASP A 212 13.41 14.12 -3.73
N ASP A 213 12.92 15.07 -4.51
CA ASP A 213 12.60 16.40 -4.00
C ASP A 213 11.33 16.35 -3.13
N THR A 214 11.52 16.59 -1.84
CA THR A 214 10.43 16.56 -0.85
C THR A 214 9.39 17.66 -1.13
N GLU A 215 9.81 18.85 -1.53
CA GLU A 215 8.91 19.97 -1.78
C GLU A 215 8.06 19.74 -3.04
N GLU A 216 8.62 19.10 -4.07
CA GLU A 216 7.85 18.68 -5.24
C GLU A 216 6.78 17.63 -4.89
N ILE A 217 7.15 16.66 -4.05
CA ILE A 217 6.22 15.62 -3.58
C ILE A 217 5.10 16.23 -2.74
N ILE A 218 5.42 17.16 -1.82
CA ILE A 218 4.45 17.89 -1.01
C ILE A 218 3.47 18.66 -1.90
N ARG A 219 4.00 19.44 -2.85
CA ARG A 219 3.19 20.23 -3.77
C ARG A 219 2.22 19.34 -4.55
N TYR A 220 2.70 18.22 -5.09
CA TYR A 220 1.85 17.27 -5.80
C TYR A 220 0.71 16.74 -4.91
N VAL A 221 1.01 16.33 -3.67
CA VAL A 221 0.02 15.82 -2.72
C VAL A 221 -1.04 16.88 -2.40
N GLN A 222 -0.62 18.11 -2.15
CA GLN A 222 -1.51 19.24 -1.84
C GLN A 222 -2.40 19.63 -3.03
N GLU A 223 -1.84 19.73 -4.23
CA GLU A 223 -2.59 20.08 -5.45
C GLU A 223 -3.63 19.01 -5.81
N LYS A 224 -3.25 17.73 -5.75
CA LYS A 224 -4.13 16.62 -6.10
C LYS A 224 -5.12 16.26 -4.99
N ARG A 225 -4.81 16.62 -3.74
CA ARG A 225 -5.54 16.15 -2.55
C ARG A 225 -5.70 14.63 -2.55
N ILE A 226 -4.62 13.94 -2.88
CA ILE A 226 -4.50 12.48 -2.89
C ILE A 226 -3.33 12.12 -1.99
N TYR A 227 -3.62 11.37 -0.93
CA TYR A 227 -2.60 10.83 -0.05
C TYR A 227 -2.65 9.30 -0.08
N PRO A 228 -1.78 8.63 -0.84
CA PRO A 228 -1.90 7.22 -1.19
C PRO A 228 -2.18 6.30 -0.01
N ILE A 229 -3.25 5.51 -0.09
CA ILE A 229 -3.58 4.42 0.82
C ILE A 229 -2.93 3.16 0.26
N ILE A 230 -2.08 2.52 1.06
CA ILE A 230 -1.36 1.32 0.67
C ILE A 230 -2.04 0.08 1.24
N HIS A 231 -2.27 0.08 2.55
CA HIS A 231 -2.95 -1.01 3.25
C HIS A 231 -4.13 -0.49 4.08
N LEU A 232 -5.11 -1.34 4.21
CA LEU A 232 -6.31 -1.11 5.01
C LEU A 232 -6.70 -2.36 5.79
N ILE A 233 -7.61 -2.21 6.73
CA ILE A 233 -8.22 -3.32 7.48
C ILE A 233 -9.53 -3.70 6.80
N ALA A 234 -9.70 -5.00 6.56
CA ALA A 234 -10.95 -5.56 6.04
C ALA A 234 -11.42 -6.73 6.91
N LEU A 235 -12.73 -6.97 6.86
CA LEU A 235 -13.42 -8.06 7.54
C LEU A 235 -14.14 -8.94 6.53
N LYS A 236 -14.31 -10.23 6.84
CA LYS A 236 -15.28 -11.05 6.15
C LYS A 236 -16.69 -10.51 6.38
N GLU A 237 -17.53 -10.47 5.34
CA GLU A 237 -18.94 -10.10 5.49
C GLU A 237 -19.68 -11.00 6.49
N GLU A 238 -19.34 -12.32 6.52
CA GLU A 238 -19.87 -13.26 7.50
C GLU A 238 -19.59 -12.86 8.96
N ALA A 239 -18.40 -12.28 9.23
CA ALA A 239 -18.06 -11.79 10.56
C ALA A 239 -18.87 -10.54 10.92
N VAL A 240 -19.15 -9.66 9.95
CA VAL A 240 -20.02 -8.48 10.14
C VAL A 240 -21.47 -8.89 10.38
N GLU A 241 -21.99 -9.86 9.61
CA GLU A 241 -23.34 -10.40 9.78
C GLU A 241 -23.52 -11.09 11.14
N LYS A 242 -22.52 -11.87 11.56
CA LYS A 242 -22.57 -12.62 12.83
C LYS A 242 -22.38 -11.74 14.06
N TYR A 243 -21.58 -10.69 13.94
CA TYR A 243 -21.21 -9.79 15.02
C TYR A 243 -21.42 -8.32 14.60
N PRO A 244 -22.67 -7.82 14.62
CA PRO A 244 -22.99 -6.48 14.07
C PRO A 244 -22.31 -5.31 14.78
N ASP A 245 -21.94 -5.47 16.06
CA ASP A 245 -21.23 -4.45 16.86
C ASP A 245 -19.70 -4.51 16.71
N LEU A 246 -19.15 -5.61 16.15
CA LEU A 246 -17.71 -5.81 15.99
C LEU A 246 -17.03 -4.71 15.16
N PRO A 247 -17.57 -4.27 14.00
CA PRO A 247 -16.92 -3.24 13.20
C PRO A 247 -16.70 -1.93 13.94
N ALA A 248 -17.72 -1.44 14.65
CA ALA A 248 -17.63 -0.20 15.43
C ALA A 248 -16.64 -0.34 16.59
N LYS A 249 -16.71 -1.44 17.34
CA LYS A 249 -15.76 -1.74 18.42
C LYS A 249 -14.32 -1.84 17.93
N LEU A 250 -14.09 -2.49 16.79
CA LEU A 250 -12.75 -2.55 16.19
C LEU A 250 -12.26 -1.15 15.82
N LEU A 251 -13.09 -0.34 15.15
CA LEU A 251 -12.70 1.01 14.75
C LEU A 251 -12.26 1.84 15.97
N GLU A 252 -13.01 1.80 17.06
CA GLU A 252 -12.63 2.49 18.30
C GLU A 252 -11.36 1.90 18.93
N ALA A 253 -11.21 0.58 18.99
CA ALA A 253 -10.00 -0.05 19.50
C ALA A 253 -8.74 0.34 18.69
N PHE A 254 -8.85 0.43 17.36
CA PHE A 254 -7.76 0.91 16.52
C PHE A 254 -7.45 2.39 16.74
N LYS A 255 -8.46 3.25 16.94
CA LYS A 255 -8.27 4.65 17.30
C LYS A 255 -7.56 4.81 18.64
N GLU A 256 -7.95 4.03 19.65
CA GLU A 256 -7.29 4.02 20.96
C GLU A 256 -5.85 3.50 20.86
N ALA A 257 -5.61 2.42 20.09
CA ALA A 257 -4.27 1.92 19.85
C ALA A 257 -3.36 2.98 19.19
N LYS A 258 -3.92 3.75 18.24
CA LYS A 258 -3.21 4.86 17.62
C LYS A 258 -2.85 5.97 18.62
N LYS A 259 -3.75 6.33 19.55
CA LYS A 259 -3.44 7.31 20.61
C LYS A 259 -2.26 6.87 21.46
N LEU A 260 -2.16 5.58 21.76
CA LEU A 260 -1.04 5.02 22.54
C LEU A 260 0.24 4.85 21.70
N SER A 261 0.20 5.03 20.41
CA SER A 261 1.35 4.78 19.52
C SER A 261 2.56 5.67 19.79
N THR A 262 2.36 6.84 20.41
CA THR A 262 3.45 7.74 20.82
C THR A 262 4.45 7.07 21.77
N LYS A 263 4.03 6.05 22.54
CA LYS A 263 4.92 5.25 23.39
C LYS A 263 5.92 4.41 22.59
N TYR A 264 5.62 4.12 21.32
CA TYR A 264 6.34 3.17 20.47
C TYR A 264 7.06 3.82 19.31
N LEU A 265 6.79 5.10 19.06
CA LEU A 265 7.45 5.89 18.04
C LEU A 265 8.77 6.48 18.56
N THR A 266 9.78 6.50 17.69
CA THR A 266 10.99 7.28 17.99
C THR A 266 10.65 8.78 17.91
N ALA A 267 11.50 9.62 18.52
CA ALA A 267 11.33 11.08 18.44
C ALA A 267 11.31 11.57 16.97
N GLU A 268 12.14 11.00 16.10
CA GLU A 268 12.18 11.31 14.67
C GLU A 268 10.87 10.93 13.96
N GLN A 269 10.35 9.73 14.24
CA GLN A 269 9.08 9.27 13.67
C GLN A 269 7.91 10.13 14.13
N LEU A 270 7.90 10.57 15.39
CA LEU A 270 6.87 11.45 15.93
C LEU A 270 6.95 12.84 15.29
N ALA A 271 8.16 13.43 15.19
CA ALA A 271 8.36 14.70 14.52
C ALA A 271 7.94 14.65 13.04
N GLY A 272 8.28 13.56 12.34
CA GLY A 272 7.84 13.32 10.96
C GLY A 272 6.32 13.25 10.82
N TYR A 273 5.64 12.59 11.75
CA TYR A 273 4.19 12.51 11.77
C TYR A 273 3.50 13.87 12.03
N GLU A 274 4.00 14.65 12.98
CA GLU A 274 3.45 15.98 13.24
C GLU A 274 3.63 16.92 12.05
N ARG A 275 4.81 16.91 11.42
CA ARG A 275 5.06 17.66 10.19
C ARG A 275 4.15 17.22 9.04
N GLU A 276 3.86 15.94 8.94
CA GLU A 276 2.94 15.37 7.94
C GLU A 276 1.53 15.94 8.12
N LYS A 277 1.03 16.01 9.36
CA LYS A 277 -0.25 16.64 9.68
C LYS A 277 -0.29 18.11 9.31
N GLU A 278 0.78 18.85 9.61
CA GLU A 278 0.89 20.27 9.24
C GLU A 278 0.80 20.47 7.72
N VAL A 279 1.57 19.67 6.95
CA VAL A 279 1.60 19.77 5.49
C VAL A 279 0.26 19.37 4.85
N LEU A 280 -0.41 18.36 5.39
CA LEU A 280 -1.69 17.90 4.87
C LEU A 280 -2.88 18.74 5.35
N GLY A 281 -2.72 19.47 6.46
CA GLY A 281 -3.80 20.19 7.13
C GLY A 281 -4.80 19.29 7.86
N GLU A 282 -4.51 17.99 7.94
CA GLU A 282 -5.34 16.98 8.59
C GLU A 282 -4.49 15.80 9.08
N ASP A 283 -5.04 14.99 9.98
CA ASP A 283 -4.41 13.74 10.43
C ASP A 283 -4.60 12.65 9.36
N PRO A 284 -3.55 12.23 8.63
CA PRO A 284 -3.68 11.20 7.59
C PRO A 284 -4.05 9.82 8.14
N TYR A 285 -4.00 9.65 9.44
CA TYR A 285 -4.35 8.41 10.14
C TYR A 285 -5.52 8.61 11.12
N ALA A 286 -6.44 9.51 10.80
CA ALA A 286 -7.64 9.75 11.61
C ALA A 286 -8.57 8.54 11.71
N TYR A 287 -8.41 7.56 10.82
CA TYR A 287 -9.27 6.39 10.68
C TYR A 287 -10.72 6.77 10.42
N VAL A 288 -10.89 7.60 9.40
CA VAL A 288 -12.16 8.06 8.85
C VAL A 288 -12.18 7.87 7.34
N LEU A 289 -13.35 7.85 6.74
CA LEU A 289 -13.52 7.91 5.29
C LEU A 289 -13.95 9.33 4.89
N GLY A 290 -13.07 10.31 5.13
CA GLY A 290 -13.28 11.69 4.76
C GLY A 290 -13.11 11.97 3.26
N GLU A 291 -13.15 13.22 2.86
CA GLU A 291 -13.07 13.60 1.44
C GLU A 291 -11.72 13.24 0.80
N THR A 292 -10.61 13.35 1.55
CA THR A 292 -9.29 12.95 1.08
C THR A 292 -9.20 11.43 0.87
N GLU A 293 -9.74 10.64 1.79
CA GLU A 293 -9.76 9.18 1.68
C GLU A 293 -10.64 8.71 0.52
N LYS A 294 -11.83 9.29 0.37
CA LYS A 294 -12.75 9.00 -0.75
C LYS A 294 -12.07 9.31 -2.08
N ARG A 295 -11.50 10.50 -2.23
CA ARG A 295 -10.75 10.92 -3.42
C ARG A 295 -9.58 9.98 -3.71
N THR A 296 -8.84 9.61 -2.67
CA THR A 296 -7.70 8.69 -2.78
C THR A 296 -8.14 7.29 -3.24
N MET A 297 -9.21 6.72 -2.67
CA MET A 297 -9.71 5.41 -3.08
C MET A 297 -10.26 5.44 -4.52
N LEU A 298 -10.98 6.50 -4.92
CA LEU A 298 -11.44 6.69 -6.30
C LEU A 298 -10.28 6.81 -7.28
N ALA A 299 -9.21 7.55 -6.92
CA ALA A 299 -8.01 7.65 -7.74
C ALA A 299 -7.31 6.29 -7.89
N LEU A 300 -7.21 5.49 -6.81
CA LEU A 300 -6.67 4.13 -6.88
C LEU A 300 -7.49 3.22 -7.80
N GLY A 301 -8.82 3.34 -7.74
CA GLY A 301 -9.72 2.63 -8.66
C GLY A 301 -9.48 3.04 -10.11
N ARG A 302 -9.49 4.35 -10.41
CA ARG A 302 -9.20 4.91 -11.73
C ARG A 302 -7.87 4.41 -12.28
N TYR A 303 -6.79 4.49 -11.50
CA TYR A 303 -5.48 4.01 -11.94
C TYR A 303 -5.48 2.52 -12.26
N GLN A 304 -6.20 1.70 -11.49
CA GLN A 304 -6.29 0.28 -11.78
C GLN A 304 -7.07 0.00 -13.08
N VAL A 305 -8.13 0.76 -13.36
CA VAL A 305 -8.86 0.66 -14.65
C VAL A 305 -7.95 1.05 -15.82
N GLU A 306 -7.27 2.20 -15.75
CA GLU A 306 -6.34 2.68 -16.78
C GLU A 306 -5.16 1.71 -17.02
N GLN A 307 -4.79 0.95 -16.00
CA GLN A 307 -3.71 -0.04 -16.06
C GLN A 307 -4.19 -1.46 -16.42
N GLY A 308 -5.49 -1.63 -16.67
CA GLY A 308 -6.10 -2.91 -17.05
C GLY A 308 -6.23 -3.92 -15.90
N LEU A 309 -6.16 -3.47 -14.65
CA LEU A 309 -6.23 -4.31 -13.45
C LEU A 309 -7.65 -4.47 -12.90
N LEU A 310 -8.55 -3.53 -13.20
CA LEU A 310 -9.98 -3.53 -12.91
C LEU A 310 -10.74 -3.21 -14.19
N LYS A 311 -11.99 -3.66 -14.28
CA LYS A 311 -12.93 -3.28 -15.34
C LYS A 311 -13.53 -1.90 -15.07
N GLU A 312 -13.90 -1.67 -13.82
CA GLU A 312 -14.48 -0.41 -13.33
C GLU A 312 -14.11 -0.17 -11.87
N THR A 313 -14.20 1.06 -11.42
CA THR A 313 -14.02 1.41 -10.02
C THR A 313 -15.29 1.05 -9.24
N PRO A 314 -15.23 0.15 -8.24
CA PRO A 314 -16.40 -0.17 -7.43
C PRO A 314 -16.94 1.06 -6.68
N PRO A 315 -18.27 1.19 -6.49
CA PRO A 315 -18.85 2.24 -5.65
C PRO A 315 -18.30 2.17 -4.21
N LEU A 316 -17.86 3.29 -3.66
CA LEU A 316 -17.22 3.32 -2.33
C LEU A 316 -18.14 2.77 -1.23
N GLU A 317 -19.44 3.04 -1.32
CA GLU A 317 -20.44 2.58 -0.35
C GLU A 317 -20.55 1.05 -0.31
N SER A 318 -20.17 0.37 -1.38
CA SER A 318 -20.14 -1.10 -1.46
C SER A 318 -18.87 -1.71 -0.86
N LEU A 319 -17.87 -0.90 -0.57
CA LEU A 319 -16.55 -1.35 -0.11
C LEU A 319 -16.41 -1.34 1.40
N PHE A 320 -17.14 -0.48 2.10
CA PHE A 320 -16.96 -0.25 3.53
C PHE A 320 -18.15 -0.74 4.35
N VAL A 321 -17.90 -1.09 5.60
CA VAL A 321 -18.97 -1.44 6.55
C VAL A 321 -19.83 -0.20 6.83
N ARG A 322 -21.14 -0.31 6.61
CA ARG A 322 -22.09 0.78 6.87
C ARG A 322 -22.03 1.22 8.34
N GLY A 323 -22.16 2.52 8.59
CA GLY A 323 -22.11 3.11 9.94
C GLY A 323 -20.70 3.23 10.52
N THR A 324 -19.64 2.96 9.75
CA THR A 324 -18.26 3.18 10.19
C THR A 324 -17.58 4.38 9.50
N PHE A 325 -18.31 5.08 8.63
CA PHE A 325 -17.76 6.19 7.82
C PHE A 325 -18.74 7.37 7.65
N ASP A 326 -19.80 7.42 8.50
CA ASP A 326 -20.77 8.53 8.54
C ASP A 326 -20.28 9.65 9.45
#